data_e78f49aae7147554d140b55e6fe83168
#
_entry.id   e78f49aae7147554d140b55e6fe83168
#
_cell.length_a   1.000
_cell.length_b   1.000
_cell.length_c   1.000
_cell.angle_alpha   90.00
_cell.angle_beta   90.00
_cell.angle_gamma   90.00
#
_symmetry.space_group_name_H-M   'P 1'
#
loop_
_entity.id
_entity.type
_entity.pdbx_description
1 polymer ?
#
loop_
_entity_poly.entity_id
_entity_poly.type
_entity_poly.pdbx_seq_one_letter_code
_entity_poly.pdbx_strand_id
1 'polypeptide(L)'
;DSVPVFDFRVGQNIIKQTVNLTDDGLIVIEIESKLVQDQKFKIDVEGISDISVSDGKLSEGEWFISADGTDSVKNFVFSAKLRGGLIARPVIGKKEDWTSQELRTNTNKLGRQALEVPHGYSTENWEAPKDLYGRNQLFEPTGIAVAKDGTIVVATRSAGIWRIRDQKWSLFAEGTYEALGVIIEDDKGDKMVVMQKSELTRISDSNFDGRADSFETLCDDFGFHANYHEYAHGPARDNEGNYYFTLNLSHGGNERTSWRAGGPYMGSMGGYRGWACKVTPEGNFIPFANGLRSPAGLGFGPDGRLWYAENQGEYVGSSKVVPLE
;
A
#
# COMPACT_ATOMS: atom_id res chain seq x y z
N ASP A 1 17.02 11.58 6.47
CA ASP A 1 16.14 10.75 7.32
C ASP A 1 14.92 11.60 7.67
N SER A 2 13.82 11.37 6.94
CA SER A 2 12.57 12.08 7.21
C SER A 2 11.89 11.43 8.42
N VAL A 3 11.76 12.19 9.49
CA VAL A 3 10.95 11.81 10.65
C VAL A 3 9.49 11.92 10.25
N PRO A 4 8.64 10.91 10.52
CA PRO A 4 7.22 10.98 10.21
C PRO A 4 6.55 12.18 10.88
N VAL A 5 5.79 12.93 10.12
CA VAL A 5 5.01 14.08 10.61
C VAL A 5 3.53 13.82 10.29
N PHE A 6 2.69 13.92 11.31
CA PHE A 6 1.26 13.71 11.20
C PHE A 6 0.52 15.01 11.50
N ASP A 7 -0.30 15.48 10.57
CA ASP A 7 -1.17 16.64 10.76
C ASP A 7 -2.61 16.17 10.93
N PHE A 8 -3.25 16.54 12.04
CA PHE A 8 -4.64 16.16 12.30
C PHE A 8 -5.37 17.23 13.11
N ARG A 9 -6.69 17.14 13.11
CA ARG A 9 -7.55 18.05 13.86
C ARG A 9 -8.33 17.31 14.93
N VAL A 10 -8.31 17.84 16.16
CA VAL A 10 -9.11 17.33 17.27
C VAL A 10 -10.00 18.46 17.80
N GLY A 11 -11.28 18.44 17.49
CA GLY A 11 -12.18 19.55 17.75
C GLY A 11 -11.75 20.81 17.00
N GLN A 12 -11.43 21.85 17.74
CA GLN A 12 -10.93 23.12 17.20
C GLN A 12 -9.39 23.20 17.17
N ASN A 13 -8.71 22.24 17.79
CA ASN A 13 -7.24 22.21 17.82
C ASN A 13 -6.69 21.65 16.52
N ILE A 14 -5.66 22.29 15.98
CA ILE A 14 -4.82 21.75 14.89
C ILE A 14 -3.56 21.22 15.55
N ILE A 15 -3.25 19.97 15.31
CA ILE A 15 -2.16 19.24 15.95
C ILE A 15 -1.21 18.73 14.86
N LYS A 16 0.05 19.09 14.97
CA LYS A 16 1.14 18.51 14.20
C LYS A 16 1.98 17.65 15.10
N GLN A 17 2.10 16.40 14.81
CA GLN A 17 2.81 15.42 15.61
C GLN A 17 4.01 14.87 14.85
N THR A 18 5.17 14.90 15.48
CA THR A 18 6.40 14.28 15.00
C THR A 18 6.79 13.16 15.95
N VAL A 19 7.09 11.98 15.42
CA VAL A 19 7.50 10.82 16.23
C VAL A 19 8.93 10.46 15.87
N ASN A 20 9.83 10.48 16.84
CA ASN A 20 11.22 10.12 16.68
C ASN A 20 11.60 8.98 17.64
N LEU A 21 12.47 8.09 17.20
CA LEU A 21 13.08 7.04 18.02
C LEU A 21 14.58 7.23 18.00
N THR A 22 15.13 7.50 19.17
CA THR A 22 16.57 7.68 19.32
C THR A 22 17.33 6.36 19.36
N ASP A 23 18.63 6.37 19.08
CA ASP A 23 19.46 5.16 19.03
C ASP A 23 19.53 4.39 20.36
N ASP A 24 19.29 5.08 21.49
CA ASP A 24 19.24 4.49 22.83
C ASP A 24 17.83 3.99 23.22
N GLY A 25 16.89 3.99 22.27
CA GLY A 25 15.55 3.46 22.46
C GLY A 25 14.55 4.41 23.14
N LEU A 26 14.86 5.71 23.15
CA LEU A 26 13.91 6.72 23.60
C LEU A 26 12.95 7.08 22.48
N ILE A 27 11.67 6.93 22.72
CA ILE A 27 10.60 7.45 21.88
C ILE A 27 10.37 8.91 22.27
N VAL A 28 10.46 9.81 21.28
CA VAL A 28 10.17 11.23 21.47
C VAL A 28 9.02 11.61 20.55
N ILE A 29 7.93 12.09 21.12
CA ILE A 29 6.78 12.61 20.39
C ILE A 29 6.73 14.11 20.65
N GLU A 30 6.93 14.88 19.59
CA GLU A 30 6.80 16.33 19.61
C GLU A 30 5.44 16.70 19.04
N ILE A 31 4.70 17.52 19.77
CA ILE A 31 3.38 18.00 19.38
C ILE A 31 3.47 19.52 19.27
N GLU A 32 3.32 20.00 18.03
CA GLU A 32 3.16 21.41 17.74
C GLU A 32 1.67 21.70 17.58
N SER A 33 1.10 22.53 18.44
CA SER A 33 -0.33 22.81 18.40
C SER A 33 -0.67 24.21 18.91
N LYS A 34 -1.68 24.77 18.26
CA LYS A 34 -2.43 25.91 18.79
C LYS A 34 -3.64 25.35 19.52
N LEU A 35 -3.59 25.35 20.84
CA LEU A 35 -4.66 24.82 21.66
C LEU A 35 -5.72 25.90 21.90
N VAL A 36 -6.89 25.69 21.28
CA VAL A 36 -8.09 26.55 21.48
C VAL A 36 -8.90 26.05 22.68
N GLN A 37 -8.77 24.76 22.99
CA GLN A 37 -9.41 24.08 24.11
C GLN A 37 -8.47 23.05 24.73
N ASP A 38 -8.72 22.68 25.97
CA ASP A 38 -7.97 21.64 26.68
C ASP A 38 -7.92 20.35 25.85
N GLN A 39 -6.77 19.70 25.86
CA GLN A 39 -6.53 18.48 25.11
C GLN A 39 -6.08 17.36 26.04
N LYS A 40 -6.60 16.17 25.76
CA LYS A 40 -6.27 14.94 26.47
C LYS A 40 -5.76 13.92 25.47
N PHE A 41 -4.57 13.38 25.73
CA PHE A 41 -3.98 12.29 24.95
C PHE A 41 -3.98 11.02 25.79
N LYS A 42 -4.51 9.96 25.24
CA LYS A 42 -4.38 8.64 25.86
C LYS A 42 -3.04 8.04 25.43
N ILE A 43 -2.26 7.60 26.40
CA ILE A 43 -0.96 6.96 26.20
C ILE A 43 -1.09 5.51 26.64
N ASP A 44 -0.82 4.58 25.72
CA ASP A 44 -0.66 3.19 26.10
C ASP A 44 0.69 3.02 26.80
N VAL A 45 0.64 2.74 28.09
CA VAL A 45 1.84 2.60 28.92
C VAL A 45 2.38 1.17 28.97
N GLU A 46 1.71 0.23 28.28
CA GLU A 46 2.21 -1.13 28.16
C GLU A 46 3.49 -1.16 27.32
N GLY A 47 4.53 -1.76 27.83
CA GLY A 47 5.81 -1.86 27.14
C GLY A 47 6.72 -0.61 27.17
N ILE A 48 6.35 0.45 27.90
CA ILE A 48 7.19 1.64 28.06
C ILE A 48 7.53 1.93 29.53
N SER A 49 8.61 2.70 29.76
CA SER A 49 9.05 3.16 31.06
C SER A 49 9.66 4.56 30.96
N ASP A 50 10.05 5.14 32.10
CA ASP A 50 10.73 6.43 32.16
C ASP A 50 9.98 7.52 31.37
N ILE A 51 8.66 7.58 31.56
CA ILE A 51 7.79 8.50 30.84
C ILE A 51 7.98 9.91 31.37
N SER A 52 8.20 10.88 30.50
CA SER A 52 8.22 12.30 30.83
C SER A 52 7.45 13.14 29.83
N VAL A 53 6.93 14.27 30.28
CA VAL A 53 6.22 15.26 29.49
C VAL A 53 6.78 16.65 29.77
N SER A 54 6.89 17.49 28.74
CA SER A 54 7.44 18.84 28.89
C SER A 54 6.47 19.82 29.56
N ASP A 55 5.17 19.58 29.40
CA ASP A 55 4.10 20.43 29.97
C ASP A 55 2.82 19.61 30.15
N GLY A 56 1.93 20.12 30.99
CA GLY A 56 0.69 19.44 31.33
C GLY A 56 0.85 18.44 32.49
N LYS A 57 -0.18 17.62 32.66
CA LYS A 57 -0.25 16.61 33.72
C LYS A 57 -0.42 15.23 33.14
N LEU A 58 0.47 14.32 33.50
CA LEU A 58 0.37 12.89 33.17
C LEU A 58 -0.19 12.12 34.37
N SER A 59 -1.28 11.38 34.18
CA SER A 59 -1.88 10.53 35.22
C SER A 59 -2.58 9.34 34.57
N GLU A 60 -2.34 8.14 35.12
CA GLU A 60 -3.04 6.89 34.70
C GLU A 60 -3.06 6.63 33.20
N GLY A 61 -1.97 6.94 32.50
CA GLY A 61 -1.88 6.76 31.04
C GLY A 61 -2.59 7.85 30.22
N GLU A 62 -2.93 8.95 30.84
CA GLU A 62 -3.52 10.11 30.18
C GLU A 62 -2.65 11.34 30.36
N TRP A 63 -2.29 11.98 29.28
CA TRP A 63 -1.58 13.26 29.26
C TRP A 63 -2.56 14.38 28.98
N PHE A 64 -2.72 15.25 29.95
CA PHE A 64 -3.64 16.38 29.92
C PHE A 64 -2.87 17.69 29.72
N ILE A 65 -3.22 18.44 28.70
CA ILE A 65 -2.64 19.75 28.37
C ILE A 65 -3.76 20.78 28.35
N SER A 66 -3.63 21.81 29.18
CA SER A 66 -4.62 22.89 29.26
C SER A 66 -4.34 23.98 28.22
N ALA A 67 -5.39 24.47 27.60
CA ALA A 67 -5.33 25.67 26.78
C ALA A 67 -5.12 26.91 27.70
N ASP A 68 -4.20 27.77 27.31
CA ASP A 68 -3.90 28.99 28.09
C ASP A 68 -4.58 30.25 27.52
N GLY A 69 -5.42 30.08 26.53
CA GLY A 69 -6.15 31.18 25.90
C GLY A 69 -5.28 32.07 25.00
N THR A 70 -4.03 31.68 24.74
CA THR A 70 -3.15 32.42 23.84
C THR A 70 -3.36 31.97 22.39
N ASP A 71 -3.20 32.87 21.43
CA ASP A 71 -3.32 32.59 19.99
C ASP A 71 -1.98 32.11 19.40
N SER A 72 -1.11 31.54 20.22
CA SER A 72 0.23 31.10 19.84
C SER A 72 0.32 29.58 19.67
N VAL A 73 1.14 29.14 18.72
CA VAL A 73 1.53 27.74 18.57
C VAL A 73 2.53 27.39 19.68
N LYS A 74 2.32 26.26 20.34
CA LYS A 74 3.21 25.73 21.37
C LYS A 74 3.71 24.35 21.00
N ASN A 75 4.88 24.04 21.53
CA ASN A 75 5.50 22.72 21.39
C ASN A 75 5.40 21.97 22.72
N PHE A 76 4.85 20.77 22.66
CA PHE A 76 4.76 19.84 23.76
C PHE A 76 5.57 18.60 23.43
N VAL A 77 6.32 18.08 24.38
CA VAL A 77 7.17 16.91 24.17
C VAL A 77 6.76 15.81 25.15
N PHE A 78 6.49 14.65 24.61
CA PHE A 78 6.38 13.39 25.35
C PHE A 78 7.62 12.55 25.06
N SER A 79 8.21 11.94 26.09
CA SER A 79 9.27 10.97 25.91
C SER A 79 9.12 9.76 26.82
N ALA A 80 9.51 8.59 26.33
CA ALA A 80 9.44 7.34 27.07
C ALA A 80 10.48 6.34 26.55
N LYS A 81 10.97 5.45 27.43
CA LYS A 81 11.79 4.30 27.02
C LYS A 81 10.96 3.07 26.78
N LEU A 82 11.33 2.29 25.75
CA LEU A 82 10.79 0.96 25.53
C LEU A 82 11.29 -0.01 26.61
N ARG A 83 10.39 -0.72 27.27
CA ARG A 83 10.74 -1.78 28.21
C ARG A 83 11.33 -2.96 27.41
N GLY A 84 12.51 -3.44 27.83
CA GLY A 84 13.20 -4.54 27.15
C GLY A 84 14.20 -4.09 26.09
N GLY A 85 14.36 -2.79 25.92
CA GLY A 85 15.29 -2.20 24.93
C GLY A 85 14.77 -2.37 23.51
N LEU A 86 15.42 -1.69 22.58
CA LEU A 86 15.30 -2.02 21.16
C LEU A 86 15.79 -3.47 20.99
N ILE A 87 14.96 -4.33 20.42
CA ILE A 87 15.50 -5.53 19.76
C ILE A 87 16.58 -4.98 18.84
N ALA A 88 17.84 -5.37 19.07
CA ALA A 88 18.96 -4.90 18.29
C ALA A 88 18.61 -5.07 16.81
N ARG A 89 18.20 -3.97 16.18
CA ARG A 89 18.01 -3.98 14.74
C ARG A 89 19.40 -4.18 14.16
N PRO A 90 19.60 -5.13 13.26
CA PRO A 90 20.87 -5.22 12.57
C PRO A 90 21.19 -3.82 12.05
N VAL A 91 22.41 -3.37 12.27
CA VAL A 91 22.88 -2.09 11.73
C VAL A 91 22.62 -2.14 10.24
N ILE A 92 21.63 -1.36 9.79
CA ILE A 92 21.37 -1.23 8.37
C ILE A 92 22.62 -0.54 7.82
N GLY A 93 23.28 -1.19 6.88
CA GLY A 93 24.41 -0.62 6.16
C GLY A 93 24.06 0.77 5.62
N LYS A 94 25.00 1.47 5.08
CA LYS A 94 24.77 2.80 4.52
C LYS A 94 23.53 2.76 3.63
N LYS A 95 22.68 3.78 3.70
CA LYS A 95 21.42 3.91 2.94
C LYS A 95 21.57 3.52 1.46
N GLU A 96 22.72 3.71 0.90
CA GLU A 96 23.08 3.36 -0.48
C GLU A 96 23.22 1.85 -0.72
N ASP A 97 23.53 1.07 0.32
CA ASP A 97 23.85 -0.36 0.18
C ASP A 97 22.62 -1.28 0.26
N TRP A 98 21.51 -0.83 0.86
CA TRP A 98 20.33 -1.66 1.05
C TRP A 98 19.22 -1.39 0.02
N THR A 99 19.26 -0.29 -0.71
CA THR A 99 18.26 0.08 -1.70
C THR A 99 18.51 -0.52 -3.08
N SER A 100 19.70 -1.05 -3.34
CA SER A 100 20.10 -1.62 -4.62
C SER A 100 20.71 -3.00 -4.44
N GLN A 101 20.19 -3.98 -5.14
CA GLN A 101 20.67 -5.37 -5.09
C GLN A 101 20.85 -5.90 -6.51
N GLU A 102 21.94 -6.62 -6.77
CA GLU A 102 22.17 -7.25 -8.08
C GLU A 102 21.03 -8.21 -8.42
N LEU A 103 20.51 -8.11 -9.65
CA LEU A 103 19.60 -9.08 -10.19
C LEU A 103 20.33 -10.40 -10.42
N ARG A 104 19.92 -11.43 -9.72
CA ARG A 104 20.47 -12.77 -9.89
C ARG A 104 19.50 -13.61 -10.69
N THR A 105 20.01 -14.23 -11.76
CA THR A 105 19.28 -15.22 -12.51
C THR A 105 19.64 -16.60 -11.99
N ASN A 106 18.61 -17.41 -11.79
CA ASN A 106 18.77 -18.80 -11.37
C ASN A 106 18.32 -19.74 -12.49
N THR A 107 19.26 -20.52 -13.02
CA THR A 107 18.98 -21.54 -14.02
C THR A 107 18.49 -22.86 -13.39
N ASN A 108 18.44 -22.95 -12.09
CA ASN A 108 17.95 -24.15 -11.41
C ASN A 108 16.44 -24.32 -11.68
N LYS A 109 16.08 -25.52 -12.07
CA LYS A 109 14.72 -25.91 -12.42
C LYS A 109 13.75 -25.56 -11.30
N LEU A 110 12.70 -24.81 -11.63
CA LEU A 110 11.58 -24.55 -10.75
C LEU A 110 10.93 -25.88 -10.33
N GLY A 111 11.15 -26.30 -9.10
CA GLY A 111 10.46 -27.41 -8.46
C GLY A 111 10.57 -28.77 -9.20
N ARG A 112 9.69 -29.69 -8.81
CA ARG A 112 9.69 -31.08 -9.31
C ARG A 112 9.18 -31.28 -10.74
N GLN A 113 8.64 -30.24 -11.39
CA GLN A 113 8.18 -30.28 -12.78
C GLN A 113 8.87 -29.16 -13.54
N ALA A 114 9.84 -29.54 -14.38
CA ALA A 114 10.26 -28.66 -15.44
C ALA A 114 9.04 -28.50 -16.37
N LEU A 115 8.43 -27.31 -16.39
CA LEU A 115 7.46 -26.96 -17.41
C LEU A 115 8.19 -27.03 -18.75
N GLU A 116 7.72 -27.89 -19.66
CA GLU A 116 8.17 -27.85 -21.04
C GLU A 116 7.81 -26.47 -21.60
N VAL A 117 8.83 -25.71 -21.92
CA VAL A 117 8.63 -24.38 -22.52
C VAL A 117 8.21 -24.60 -23.97
N PRO A 118 7.09 -24.04 -24.43
CA PRO A 118 6.66 -24.17 -25.82
C PRO A 118 7.75 -23.72 -26.78
N HIS A 119 7.78 -24.32 -27.96
CA HIS A 119 8.73 -23.95 -29.02
C HIS A 119 8.63 -22.44 -29.32
N GLY A 120 9.77 -21.76 -29.37
CA GLY A 120 9.83 -20.31 -29.58
C GLY A 120 9.85 -19.47 -28.31
N TYR A 121 9.76 -20.10 -27.16
CA TYR A 121 9.86 -19.40 -25.84
C TYR A 121 11.10 -19.86 -25.08
N SER A 122 11.59 -18.99 -24.20
CA SER A 122 12.61 -19.32 -23.20
C SER A 122 12.16 -18.81 -21.84
N THR A 123 12.66 -19.40 -20.77
CA THR A 123 12.40 -18.96 -19.40
C THR A 123 13.68 -18.47 -18.75
N GLU A 124 13.56 -17.37 -18.03
CA GLU A 124 14.58 -16.83 -17.15
C GLU A 124 13.99 -16.68 -15.76
N ASN A 125 14.67 -17.20 -14.76
CA ASN A 125 14.24 -17.11 -13.38
C ASN A 125 15.02 -16.03 -12.64
N TRP A 126 14.32 -15.03 -12.14
CA TRP A 126 14.91 -13.97 -11.33
C TRP A 126 14.71 -14.28 -9.85
N GLU A 127 15.80 -14.20 -9.08
CA GLU A 127 15.71 -14.30 -7.64
C GLU A 127 15.09 -13.00 -7.07
N ALA A 128 14.14 -13.16 -6.15
CA ALA A 128 13.56 -12.03 -5.46
C ALA A 128 14.63 -11.29 -4.64
N PRO A 129 14.54 -9.97 -4.53
CA PRO A 129 15.46 -9.21 -3.70
C PRO A 129 15.28 -9.57 -2.23
N LYS A 130 16.31 -9.37 -1.44
CA LYS A 130 16.25 -9.51 0.02
C LYS A 130 15.51 -8.32 0.63
N ASP A 131 15.01 -8.49 1.85
CA ASP A 131 14.51 -7.39 2.65
C ASP A 131 15.65 -6.44 3.08
N LEU A 132 15.30 -5.33 3.73
CA LEU A 132 16.27 -4.33 4.21
C LEU A 132 17.31 -4.87 5.18
N TYR A 133 17.12 -6.07 5.70
CA TYR A 133 18.02 -6.75 6.63
C TYR A 133 18.80 -7.90 5.97
N GLY A 134 18.72 -8.02 4.64
CA GLY A 134 19.40 -9.07 3.89
C GLY A 134 18.74 -10.46 4.00
N ARG A 135 17.52 -10.54 4.51
CA ARG A 135 16.78 -11.79 4.70
C ARG A 135 15.89 -12.08 3.49
N ASN A 136 15.53 -13.35 3.30
CA ASN A 136 14.48 -13.70 2.36
C ASN A 136 13.14 -13.08 2.81
N GLN A 137 12.44 -12.48 1.88
CA GLN A 137 11.14 -11.88 2.12
C GLN A 137 10.05 -12.57 1.32
N LEU A 138 8.81 -12.44 1.79
CA LEU A 138 7.64 -12.83 1.03
C LEU A 138 7.41 -11.78 -0.07
N PHE A 139 7.79 -12.10 -1.30
CA PHE A 139 7.83 -11.12 -2.39
C PHE A 139 6.49 -11.00 -3.13
N GLU A 140 5.82 -12.10 -3.42
CA GLU A 140 4.48 -12.19 -4.04
C GLU A 140 4.25 -11.15 -5.18
N PRO A 141 4.92 -11.27 -6.34
CA PRO A 141 4.74 -10.33 -7.43
C PRO A 141 3.31 -10.39 -7.98
N THR A 142 2.69 -9.23 -8.14
CA THR A 142 1.27 -9.07 -8.50
C THR A 142 1.06 -8.25 -9.76
N GLY A 143 2.03 -7.43 -10.12
CA GLY A 143 1.98 -6.61 -11.30
C GLY A 143 3.38 -6.33 -11.84
N ILE A 144 3.48 -6.22 -13.16
CA ILE A 144 4.71 -5.88 -13.86
C ILE A 144 4.42 -4.85 -14.93
N ALA A 145 5.28 -3.85 -15.05
CA ALA A 145 5.24 -2.86 -16.11
C ALA A 145 6.66 -2.55 -16.59
N VAL A 146 6.79 -2.17 -17.85
CA VAL A 146 8.10 -1.84 -18.44
C VAL A 146 8.04 -0.41 -18.97
N ALA A 147 8.96 0.43 -18.49
CA ALA A 147 9.13 1.80 -18.95
C ALA A 147 9.81 1.84 -20.32
N LYS A 148 9.74 2.98 -21.01
CA LYS A 148 10.35 3.15 -22.34
C LYS A 148 11.87 3.01 -22.34
N ASP A 149 12.52 3.38 -21.22
CA ASP A 149 13.98 3.23 -21.05
C ASP A 149 14.41 1.78 -20.72
N GLY A 150 13.45 0.85 -20.62
CA GLY A 150 13.70 -0.55 -20.26
C GLY A 150 13.67 -0.84 -18.76
N THR A 151 13.42 0.14 -17.91
CA THR A 151 13.20 -0.09 -16.46
C THR A 151 11.97 -0.96 -16.27
N ILE A 152 12.12 -2.04 -15.50
CA ILE A 152 11.01 -2.93 -15.14
C ILE A 152 10.53 -2.56 -13.74
N VAL A 153 9.24 -2.35 -13.60
CA VAL A 153 8.58 -2.10 -12.32
C VAL A 153 7.82 -3.35 -11.91
N VAL A 154 8.00 -3.78 -10.67
CA VAL A 154 7.34 -4.95 -10.09
C VAL A 154 6.57 -4.52 -8.86
N ALA A 155 5.24 -4.57 -8.94
CA ALA A 155 4.38 -4.42 -7.78
C ALA A 155 4.30 -5.76 -7.02
N THR A 156 4.29 -5.71 -5.71
CA THR A 156 4.15 -6.88 -4.86
C THR A 156 3.00 -6.70 -3.88
N ARG A 157 2.45 -7.81 -3.42
CA ARG A 157 1.38 -7.79 -2.43
C ARG A 157 1.85 -7.26 -1.08
N SER A 158 3.05 -7.63 -0.63
CA SER A 158 3.52 -7.37 0.74
C SER A 158 4.91 -6.75 0.84
N ALA A 159 5.69 -6.75 -0.25
CA ALA A 159 7.09 -6.30 -0.22
C ALA A 159 7.30 -4.90 -0.86
N GLY A 160 6.24 -4.14 -1.10
CA GLY A 160 6.32 -2.82 -1.75
C GLY A 160 6.45 -2.88 -3.26
N ILE A 161 6.91 -1.79 -3.85
CA ILE A 161 7.13 -1.65 -5.30
C ILE A 161 8.62 -1.62 -5.57
N TRP A 162 9.06 -2.47 -6.48
CA TRP A 162 10.46 -2.63 -6.83
C TRP A 162 10.71 -2.25 -8.29
N ARG A 163 11.94 -1.81 -8.57
CA ARG A 163 12.40 -1.55 -9.93
C ARG A 163 13.62 -2.40 -10.25
N ILE A 164 13.73 -2.79 -11.52
CA ILE A 164 14.95 -3.38 -12.08
C ILE A 164 15.46 -2.42 -13.14
N ARG A 165 16.66 -1.91 -12.91
CA ARG A 165 17.37 -1.04 -13.84
C ARG A 165 18.84 -1.47 -13.86
N ASP A 166 19.44 -1.58 -15.03
CA ASP A 166 20.86 -2.00 -15.18
C ASP A 166 21.19 -3.27 -14.39
N GLN A 167 20.34 -4.29 -14.47
CA GLN A 167 20.47 -5.57 -13.77
C GLN A 167 20.50 -5.45 -12.24
N LYS A 168 19.86 -4.43 -11.70
CA LYS A 168 19.79 -4.21 -10.25
C LYS A 168 18.36 -4.01 -9.78
N TRP A 169 18.02 -4.67 -8.69
CA TRP A 169 16.83 -4.39 -7.93
C TRP A 169 16.99 -3.13 -7.09
N SER A 170 16.01 -2.27 -7.09
CA SER A 170 15.88 -1.16 -6.15
C SER A 170 14.49 -1.10 -5.59
N LEU A 171 14.36 -0.91 -4.28
CA LEU A 171 13.08 -0.68 -3.63
C LEU A 171 12.64 0.76 -3.93
N PHE A 172 11.53 0.91 -4.64
CA PHE A 172 11.01 2.21 -5.05
C PHE A 172 10.05 2.80 -4.03
N ALA A 173 9.06 2.01 -3.59
CA ALA A 173 8.05 2.45 -2.63
C ALA A 173 7.74 1.36 -1.62
N GLU A 174 7.49 1.77 -0.38
CA GLU A 174 7.00 0.94 0.73
C GLU A 174 5.63 1.43 1.18
N GLY A 175 4.97 0.63 2.01
CA GLY A 175 3.70 1.01 2.64
C GLY A 175 2.48 0.85 1.74
N THR A 176 2.61 0.24 0.57
CA THR A 176 1.45 -0.11 -0.26
C THR A 176 0.65 -1.24 0.37
N TYR A 177 -0.68 -1.12 0.30
CA TYR A 177 -1.58 -2.11 0.88
C TYR A 177 -2.11 -3.06 -0.17
N GLU A 178 -1.53 -4.27 -0.23
CA GLU A 178 -1.88 -5.34 -1.18
C GLU A 178 -2.02 -4.80 -2.62
N ALA A 179 -0.94 -4.22 -3.16
CA ALA A 179 -0.91 -3.73 -4.53
C ALA A 179 -1.09 -4.89 -5.52
N LEU A 180 -2.09 -4.82 -6.40
CA LEU A 180 -2.44 -5.88 -7.35
C LEU A 180 -2.34 -5.43 -8.81
N GLY A 181 -1.47 -4.51 -9.09
CA GLY A 181 -1.13 -4.09 -10.43
C GLY A 181 -0.53 -2.69 -10.45
N VAL A 182 0.15 -2.39 -11.54
CA VAL A 182 0.87 -1.14 -11.73
C VAL A 182 0.88 -0.76 -13.21
N ILE A 183 0.74 0.52 -13.50
CA ILE A 183 1.04 1.13 -14.81
C ILE A 183 1.98 2.31 -14.62
N ILE A 184 2.87 2.51 -15.59
CA ILE A 184 3.86 3.59 -15.59
C ILE A 184 3.29 4.79 -16.33
N GLU A 185 3.46 5.98 -15.79
CA GLU A 185 2.97 7.23 -16.38
C GLU A 185 4.08 8.08 -17.03
N ASP A 186 5.33 7.70 -16.87
CA ASP A 186 6.49 8.37 -17.45
C ASP A 186 7.37 7.42 -18.26
N ASP A 187 8.46 7.93 -18.79
CA ASP A 187 9.37 7.16 -19.64
C ASP A 187 10.38 6.31 -18.86
N LYS A 188 10.50 6.52 -17.53
CA LYS A 188 11.57 5.97 -16.68
C LYS A 188 11.09 5.10 -15.52
N GLY A 189 9.79 5.05 -15.26
CA GLY A 189 9.26 4.35 -14.10
C GLY A 189 9.53 5.09 -12.77
N ASP A 190 9.59 6.42 -12.83
CA ASP A 190 9.70 7.29 -11.65
C ASP A 190 8.33 7.85 -11.23
N LYS A 191 7.30 7.63 -12.07
CA LYS A 191 5.91 7.94 -11.80
C LYS A 191 5.01 6.82 -12.28
N MET A 192 4.12 6.36 -11.43
CA MET A 192 3.25 5.23 -11.70
C MET A 192 1.92 5.33 -10.98
N VAL A 193 0.94 4.55 -11.45
CA VAL A 193 -0.34 4.35 -10.75
C VAL A 193 -0.45 2.90 -10.34
N VAL A 194 -0.80 2.69 -9.08
CA VAL A 194 -0.87 1.38 -8.44
C VAL A 194 -2.30 1.16 -7.95
N MET A 195 -2.86 -0.02 -8.23
CA MET A 195 -4.12 -0.44 -7.64
C MET A 195 -3.85 -1.12 -6.32
N GLN A 196 -4.22 -0.48 -5.24
CA GLN A 196 -4.20 -1.02 -3.89
C GLN A 196 -5.57 -1.56 -3.49
N LYS A 197 -5.63 -2.33 -2.44
CA LYS A 197 -6.89 -2.90 -1.93
C LYS A 197 -7.93 -1.84 -1.54
N SER A 198 -7.47 -0.71 -1.03
CA SER A 198 -8.32 0.39 -0.53
C SER A 198 -8.42 1.58 -1.47
N GLU A 199 -7.50 1.74 -2.42
CA GLU A 199 -7.44 2.94 -3.24
C GLU A 199 -6.65 2.75 -4.55
N LEU A 200 -6.91 3.60 -5.51
CA LEU A 200 -6.07 3.82 -6.68
C LEU A 200 -5.10 4.97 -6.35
N THR A 201 -3.81 4.68 -6.34
CA THR A 201 -2.79 5.61 -5.86
C THR A 201 -1.78 5.94 -6.95
N ARG A 202 -1.49 7.21 -7.15
CA ARG A 202 -0.32 7.65 -7.91
C ARG A 202 0.87 7.77 -6.98
N ILE A 203 1.97 7.17 -7.38
CA ILE A 203 3.24 7.16 -6.62
C ILE A 203 4.32 7.75 -7.51
N SER A 204 5.12 8.69 -6.98
CA SER A 204 6.21 9.29 -7.74
C SER A 204 7.42 9.63 -6.88
N ASP A 205 8.56 9.68 -7.55
CA ASP A 205 9.84 10.20 -7.06
C ASP A 205 9.99 11.62 -7.58
N SER A 206 9.63 12.61 -6.75
CA SER A 206 9.63 14.02 -7.15
C SER A 206 10.99 14.70 -7.01
N ASN A 207 11.85 14.13 -6.20
CA ASN A 207 13.20 14.65 -5.92
C ASN A 207 14.31 13.92 -6.70
N PHE A 208 13.95 12.85 -7.47
CA PHE A 208 14.84 12.05 -8.30
C PHE A 208 15.96 11.35 -7.53
N ASP A 209 15.71 10.96 -6.29
CA ASP A 209 16.69 10.23 -5.47
C ASP A 209 16.60 8.69 -5.63
N GLY A 210 15.67 8.22 -6.45
CA GLY A 210 15.46 6.80 -6.75
C GLY A 210 14.40 6.14 -5.86
N ARG A 211 13.73 6.89 -4.97
CA ARG A 211 12.65 6.41 -4.12
C ARG A 211 11.43 7.31 -4.24
N ALA A 212 10.28 6.70 -4.08
CA ALA A 212 9.03 7.46 -4.04
C ALA A 212 8.96 8.31 -2.76
N ASP A 213 8.59 9.56 -2.94
CA ASP A 213 8.38 10.56 -1.91
C ASP A 213 6.98 11.23 -2.00
N SER A 214 6.22 10.92 -3.04
CA SER A 214 4.87 11.44 -3.23
C SER A 214 3.88 10.32 -3.47
N PHE A 215 2.78 10.35 -2.71
CA PHE A 215 1.66 9.41 -2.79
C PHE A 215 0.38 10.24 -2.88
N GLU A 216 -0.33 10.10 -4.00
CA GLU A 216 -1.57 10.83 -4.28
C GLU A 216 -2.71 9.83 -4.47
N THR A 217 -3.72 9.88 -3.62
CA THR A 217 -4.95 9.10 -3.80
C THR A 217 -5.73 9.66 -4.98
N LEU A 218 -5.90 8.86 -6.03
CA LEU A 218 -6.70 9.22 -7.20
C LEU A 218 -8.18 8.86 -7.02
N CYS A 219 -8.46 7.79 -6.26
CA CYS A 219 -9.80 7.34 -5.97
C CYS A 219 -9.81 6.32 -4.82
N ASP A 220 -10.69 6.52 -3.84
CA ASP A 220 -11.03 5.60 -2.76
C ASP A 220 -12.56 5.43 -2.59
N ASP A 221 -13.35 5.95 -3.53
CA ASP A 221 -14.83 6.01 -3.48
C ASP A 221 -15.52 4.64 -3.55
N PHE A 222 -14.80 3.56 -3.83
CA PHE A 222 -15.39 2.23 -3.98
C PHE A 222 -15.62 1.48 -2.66
N GLY A 223 -15.17 2.03 -1.56
CA GLY A 223 -15.33 1.44 -0.23
C GLY A 223 -14.46 0.21 0.04
N PHE A 224 -14.20 -0.05 1.31
CA PHE A 224 -13.27 -1.07 1.76
C PHE A 224 -13.63 -1.56 3.17
N HIS A 225 -13.59 -2.89 3.42
CA HIS A 225 -13.97 -3.50 4.70
C HIS A 225 -12.85 -4.35 5.34
N ALA A 226 -11.63 -4.29 4.81
CA ALA A 226 -10.50 -5.10 5.25
C ALA A 226 -10.74 -6.62 5.22
N ASN A 227 -11.73 -7.08 4.46
CA ASN A 227 -11.96 -8.51 4.31
C ASN A 227 -10.85 -9.14 3.46
N TYR A 228 -10.45 -10.33 3.81
CA TYR A 228 -9.41 -11.08 3.12
C TYR A 228 -9.70 -11.30 1.62
N HIS A 229 -10.97 -11.45 1.21
CA HIS A 229 -11.35 -11.63 -0.20
C HIS A 229 -11.64 -10.34 -0.98
N GLU A 230 -11.52 -9.18 -0.37
CA GLU A 230 -11.75 -7.89 -1.01
C GLU A 230 -10.53 -7.43 -1.80
N TYR A 231 -10.25 -8.10 -2.90
CA TYR A 231 -9.20 -7.66 -3.80
C TYR A 231 -9.71 -6.60 -4.79
N ALA A 232 -8.79 -5.71 -5.19
CA ALA A 232 -8.99 -4.75 -6.26
C ALA A 232 -7.90 -4.97 -7.30
N HIS A 233 -8.26 -5.31 -8.53
CA HIS A 233 -7.34 -5.67 -9.61
C HIS A 233 -7.33 -4.62 -10.72
N GLY A 234 -6.17 -4.31 -11.22
CA GLY A 234 -5.89 -3.30 -12.22
C GLY A 234 -4.64 -2.52 -11.81
N PRO A 235 -4.44 -1.29 -12.30
CA PRO A 235 -5.27 -0.61 -13.27
C PRO A 235 -4.98 -0.97 -14.72
N ALA A 236 -5.94 -0.73 -15.60
CA ALA A 236 -5.74 -0.54 -17.01
C ALA A 236 -6.04 0.92 -17.36
N ARG A 237 -5.45 1.45 -18.44
CA ARG A 237 -5.63 2.84 -18.87
C ARG A 237 -5.96 2.92 -20.35
N ASP A 238 -6.98 3.72 -20.69
CA ASP A 238 -7.31 3.99 -22.09
C ASP A 238 -6.53 5.20 -22.64
N ASN A 239 -6.76 5.49 -23.93
CA ASN A 239 -6.12 6.60 -24.62
C ASN A 239 -6.66 7.98 -24.20
N GLU A 240 -7.79 8.03 -23.53
CA GLU A 240 -8.40 9.24 -22.96
C GLU A 240 -7.85 9.54 -21.58
N GLY A 241 -7.09 8.61 -20.99
CA GLY A 241 -6.47 8.73 -19.67
C GLY A 241 -7.33 8.22 -18.52
N ASN A 242 -8.47 7.57 -18.80
CA ASN A 242 -9.27 6.94 -17.77
C ASN A 242 -8.57 5.68 -17.24
N TYR A 243 -8.71 5.44 -15.94
CA TYR A 243 -8.25 4.23 -15.27
C TYR A 243 -9.41 3.27 -15.06
N TYR A 244 -9.14 1.99 -15.26
CA TYR A 244 -10.12 0.91 -15.08
C TYR A 244 -9.59 -0.11 -14.09
N PHE A 245 -10.47 -0.60 -13.22
CA PHE A 245 -10.15 -1.65 -12.26
C PHE A 245 -11.40 -2.48 -11.93
N THR A 246 -11.18 -3.63 -11.30
CA THR A 246 -12.24 -4.55 -10.92
C THR A 246 -12.15 -4.88 -9.44
N LEU A 247 -13.31 -5.08 -8.83
CA LEU A 247 -13.45 -5.36 -7.40
C LEU A 247 -14.01 -6.76 -7.19
N ASN A 248 -13.35 -7.58 -6.40
CA ASN A 248 -13.86 -8.89 -6.01
C ASN A 248 -15.10 -8.77 -5.14
N LEU A 249 -15.91 -9.82 -5.12
CA LEU A 249 -16.92 -9.99 -4.08
C LEU A 249 -16.27 -10.11 -2.69
N SER A 250 -16.97 -9.67 -1.66
CA SER A 250 -16.55 -9.85 -0.27
C SER A 250 -17.44 -10.84 0.47
N HIS A 251 -16.96 -11.35 1.59
CA HIS A 251 -17.79 -12.07 2.54
C HIS A 251 -18.69 -11.08 3.27
N GLY A 252 -19.98 -11.15 3.08
CA GLY A 252 -21.07 -10.39 3.65
C GLY A 252 -20.71 -9.23 4.61
N GLY A 253 -21.22 -8.08 4.35
CA GLY A 253 -20.82 -6.76 4.84
C GLY A 253 -20.80 -6.47 6.33
N ASN A 254 -21.01 -7.43 7.22
CA ASN A 254 -20.75 -7.29 8.64
C ASN A 254 -20.50 -8.66 9.31
N GLU A 255 -19.86 -8.65 10.47
CA GLU A 255 -19.56 -9.82 11.26
C GLU A 255 -20.79 -10.68 11.63
N ARG A 256 -21.97 -10.08 11.67
CA ARG A 256 -23.23 -10.75 12.03
C ARG A 256 -23.81 -11.58 10.89
N THR A 257 -23.48 -11.25 9.65
CA THR A 257 -23.90 -11.99 8.46
C THR A 257 -22.82 -12.88 7.89
N SER A 258 -21.77 -13.13 8.67
CA SER A 258 -20.70 -14.05 8.31
C SER A 258 -21.26 -15.44 8.01
N TRP A 259 -20.52 -16.24 7.26
CA TRP A 259 -20.79 -17.64 6.96
C TRP A 259 -21.20 -18.49 8.19
N ARG A 260 -20.78 -18.09 9.40
CA ARG A 260 -21.16 -18.75 10.66
C ARG A 260 -22.65 -18.55 11.02
N ALA A 261 -23.27 -17.49 10.52
CA ALA A 261 -24.65 -17.16 10.78
C ALA A 261 -25.60 -17.58 9.64
N GLY A 262 -25.13 -18.38 8.66
CA GLY A 262 -25.95 -18.78 7.51
C GLY A 262 -26.21 -17.66 6.50
N GLY A 263 -25.45 -16.56 6.57
CA GLY A 263 -25.46 -15.52 5.56
C GLY A 263 -24.78 -15.96 4.26
N PRO A 264 -24.95 -15.23 3.16
CA PRO A 264 -24.34 -15.58 1.89
C PRO A 264 -22.83 -15.64 2.04
N TYR A 265 -22.24 -16.72 1.56
CA TYR A 265 -20.80 -16.98 1.64
C TYR A 265 -19.97 -15.91 0.94
N MET A 266 -20.42 -15.48 -0.23
CA MET A 266 -19.86 -14.38 -1.02
C MET A 266 -21.01 -13.50 -1.50
N GLY A 267 -20.77 -12.22 -1.65
CA GLY A 267 -21.81 -11.31 -2.14
C GLY A 267 -21.28 -9.91 -2.45
N SER A 268 -22.08 -9.15 -3.14
CA SER A 268 -21.83 -7.73 -3.44
C SER A 268 -22.27 -6.80 -2.30
N MET A 269 -22.31 -7.31 -1.08
CA MET A 269 -22.69 -6.51 0.09
C MET A 269 -21.56 -5.57 0.49
N GLY A 270 -21.89 -4.29 0.55
CA GLY A 270 -20.96 -3.24 0.97
C GLY A 270 -20.17 -2.65 -0.20
N GLY A 271 -20.59 -1.50 -0.67
CA GLY A 271 -19.95 -0.76 -1.75
C GLY A 271 -20.12 -1.44 -3.11
N TYR A 272 -19.13 -1.28 -3.96
CA TYR A 272 -19.15 -1.73 -5.36
C TYR A 272 -18.46 -3.09 -5.55
N ARG A 273 -18.64 -4.03 -4.60
CA ARG A 273 -18.05 -5.37 -4.71
C ARG A 273 -18.67 -6.15 -5.86
N GLY A 274 -17.83 -6.81 -6.67
CA GLY A 274 -18.25 -7.49 -7.88
C GLY A 274 -18.51 -6.56 -9.07
N TRP A 275 -17.94 -5.36 -9.05
CA TRP A 275 -18.05 -4.37 -10.11
C TRP A 275 -16.75 -4.15 -10.86
N ALA A 276 -16.88 -3.75 -12.13
CA ALA A 276 -15.84 -3.07 -12.88
C ALA A 276 -16.09 -1.56 -12.79
N CYS A 277 -15.04 -0.82 -12.52
CA CYS A 277 -15.08 0.61 -12.23
C CYS A 277 -14.11 1.37 -13.13
N LYS A 278 -14.44 2.63 -13.38
CA LYS A 278 -13.64 3.59 -14.11
C LYS A 278 -13.43 4.85 -13.28
N VAL A 279 -12.25 5.44 -13.37
CA VAL A 279 -11.93 6.78 -12.84
C VAL A 279 -11.46 7.64 -13.99
N THR A 280 -12.11 8.79 -14.17
CA THR A 280 -11.73 9.75 -15.21
C THR A 280 -10.47 10.55 -14.81
N PRO A 281 -9.80 11.24 -15.74
CA PRO A 281 -8.68 12.13 -15.41
C PRO A 281 -9.04 13.23 -14.41
N GLU A 282 -10.31 13.63 -14.33
CA GLU A 282 -10.84 14.61 -13.37
C GLU A 282 -11.14 14.00 -11.99
N GLY A 283 -10.93 12.69 -11.81
CA GLY A 283 -11.18 11.98 -10.57
C GLY A 283 -12.62 11.47 -10.38
N ASN A 284 -13.47 11.50 -11.41
CA ASN A 284 -14.83 11.00 -11.28
C ASN A 284 -14.86 9.46 -11.24
N PHE A 285 -15.38 8.89 -10.17
CA PHE A 285 -15.58 7.46 -10.01
C PHE A 285 -16.88 7.01 -10.69
N ILE A 286 -16.81 6.02 -11.56
CA ILE A 286 -17.92 5.50 -12.36
C ILE A 286 -17.91 3.97 -12.33
N PRO A 287 -18.78 3.31 -11.55
CA PRO A 287 -19.05 1.88 -11.69
C PRO A 287 -19.86 1.65 -12.97
N PHE A 288 -19.44 0.72 -13.85
CA PHE A 288 -20.10 0.57 -15.15
C PHE A 288 -20.56 -0.85 -15.49
N ALA A 289 -19.95 -1.89 -14.92
CA ALA A 289 -20.38 -3.26 -15.12
C ALA A 289 -20.35 -4.04 -13.81
N ASN A 290 -21.27 -4.99 -13.63
CA ASN A 290 -21.36 -5.80 -12.42
C ASN A 290 -21.48 -7.30 -12.74
N GLY A 291 -21.58 -8.13 -11.68
CA GLY A 291 -21.68 -9.58 -11.80
C GLY A 291 -20.31 -10.27 -11.85
N LEU A 292 -19.26 -9.58 -11.46
CA LEU A 292 -17.93 -10.14 -11.29
C LEU A 292 -17.81 -10.79 -9.91
N ARG A 293 -17.08 -11.91 -9.81
CA ARG A 293 -16.83 -12.57 -8.53
C ARG A 293 -15.39 -12.42 -8.07
N SER A 294 -14.47 -12.92 -8.84
CA SER A 294 -13.03 -12.90 -8.54
C SER A 294 -12.23 -12.53 -9.79
N PRO A 295 -12.47 -11.35 -10.38
CA PRO A 295 -11.73 -10.90 -11.54
C PRO A 295 -10.27 -10.68 -11.15
N ALA A 296 -9.33 -11.32 -11.85
CA ALA A 296 -7.92 -11.32 -11.47
C ALA A 296 -6.99 -10.80 -12.57
N GLY A 297 -7.50 -10.43 -13.72
CA GLY A 297 -6.73 -9.83 -14.80
C GLY A 297 -7.59 -8.84 -15.56
N LEU A 298 -7.01 -7.73 -15.97
CA LEU A 298 -7.69 -6.66 -16.69
C LEU A 298 -6.73 -6.04 -17.71
N GLY A 299 -7.22 -5.79 -18.92
CA GLY A 299 -6.41 -5.14 -19.95
C GLY A 299 -7.19 -4.87 -21.22
N PHE A 300 -6.68 -3.93 -22.01
CA PHE A 300 -7.23 -3.63 -23.32
C PHE A 300 -6.71 -4.63 -24.36
N GLY A 301 -7.63 -5.24 -25.10
CA GLY A 301 -7.30 -6.10 -26.23
C GLY A 301 -6.91 -5.30 -27.47
N PRO A 302 -6.38 -5.97 -28.52
CA PRO A 302 -6.01 -5.31 -29.77
C PRO A 302 -7.21 -4.74 -30.54
N ASP A 303 -8.42 -5.15 -30.16
CA ASP A 303 -9.70 -4.66 -30.67
C ASP A 303 -10.18 -3.39 -29.95
N GLY A 304 -9.39 -2.86 -28.98
CA GLY A 304 -9.71 -1.68 -28.19
C GLY A 304 -10.73 -1.93 -27.07
N ARG A 305 -11.25 -3.15 -26.91
CA ARG A 305 -12.15 -3.49 -25.83
C ARG A 305 -11.38 -3.80 -24.55
N LEU A 306 -11.98 -3.47 -23.42
CA LEU A 306 -11.47 -3.86 -22.11
C LEU A 306 -11.87 -5.30 -21.81
N TRP A 307 -10.89 -6.16 -21.53
CA TRP A 307 -11.09 -7.57 -21.21
C TRP A 307 -10.73 -7.84 -19.76
N TYR A 308 -11.44 -8.79 -19.14
CA TYR A 308 -11.05 -9.30 -17.83
C TYR A 308 -11.04 -10.82 -17.79
N ALA A 309 -10.24 -11.37 -16.89
CA ALA A 309 -10.19 -12.78 -16.57
C ALA A 309 -10.90 -13.02 -15.23
N GLU A 310 -11.88 -13.92 -15.25
CA GLU A 310 -12.58 -14.38 -14.05
C GLU A 310 -11.97 -15.68 -13.55
N ASN A 311 -11.60 -15.74 -12.29
CA ASN A 311 -11.06 -16.95 -11.70
C ASN A 311 -12.15 -18.04 -11.60
N GLN A 312 -13.29 -17.68 -11.02
CA GLN A 312 -14.42 -18.58 -10.83
C GLN A 312 -15.71 -17.77 -10.68
N GLY A 313 -16.68 -17.99 -11.56
CA GLY A 313 -17.96 -17.31 -11.46
C GLY A 313 -18.79 -17.79 -10.27
N GLU A 314 -19.69 -16.93 -9.77
CA GLU A 314 -20.61 -17.28 -8.67
C GLU A 314 -21.73 -18.19 -9.14
N TYR A 315 -22.34 -17.87 -10.28
CA TYR A 315 -23.44 -18.63 -10.88
C TYR A 315 -22.93 -19.73 -11.80
N VAL A 316 -21.97 -19.42 -12.65
CA VAL A 316 -21.26 -20.40 -13.50
C VAL A 316 -19.88 -20.63 -12.91
N GLY A 317 -19.69 -21.76 -12.26
CA GLY A 317 -18.48 -22.11 -11.51
C GLY A 317 -17.28 -22.44 -12.39
N SER A 318 -16.99 -21.61 -13.40
CA SER A 318 -15.84 -21.79 -14.31
C SER A 318 -15.09 -20.50 -14.54
N SER A 319 -13.82 -20.61 -14.88
CA SER A 319 -13.01 -19.48 -15.33
C SER A 319 -13.46 -19.02 -16.72
N LYS A 320 -13.32 -17.73 -16.99
CA LYS A 320 -13.65 -17.12 -18.29
C LYS A 320 -12.78 -15.92 -18.58
N VAL A 321 -12.62 -15.59 -19.84
CA VAL A 321 -12.04 -14.33 -20.33
C VAL A 321 -13.07 -13.70 -21.25
N VAL A 322 -13.56 -12.51 -20.89
CA VAL A 322 -14.65 -11.84 -21.62
C VAL A 322 -14.42 -10.33 -21.67
N PRO A 323 -14.97 -9.64 -22.69
CA PRO A 323 -14.95 -8.19 -22.69
C PRO A 323 -15.91 -7.63 -21.62
N LEU A 324 -15.57 -6.47 -21.11
CA LEU A 324 -16.44 -5.61 -20.30
C LEU A 324 -17.12 -4.61 -21.23
N GLU A 325 -18.46 -4.61 -21.23
CA GLU A 325 -19.30 -3.73 -22.03
C GLU A 325 -20.27 -2.96 -21.13
#